data_c8731730c3ef4e4298f61e307b989206
#
_entry.id   c8731730c3ef4e4298f61e307b989206
#
_cell.length_a   1.000
_cell.length_b   1.000
_cell.length_c   1.000
_cell.angle_alpha   90.00
_cell.angle_beta   90.00
_cell.angle_gamma   90.00
#
_symmetry.space_group_name_H-M   'P 1'
#
loop_
_entity.id
_entity.type
_entity.pdbx_description
1 polymer ?
#
loop_
_entity_poly.entity_id
_entity_poly.type
_entity_poly.pdbx_seq_one_letter_code
_entity_poly.pdbx_strand_id
1 'polypeptide(L)'
;GYTPKDGSCPSENTLISVVAGGVYNKLNNNVNPSSGSVLRFGSEQFLPIGENAPTFNRLRASYSRFIPVRLINFTKECKSDVSANNDCFQTIGFQFKTGTILGELPPYESFCMGGSSSVRGWGSCELSVSKSFAEVSAEYRVPLWRMISGSLFADAGSDLGSQNDVPGKPGKLLDKVGSGFSLGGGIGVKTP
;
A
#
# COMPACT_ATOMS: atom_id res chain seq x y z
N GLY A 1 13.05 -12.46 16.59
CA GLY A 1 14.30 -12.81 15.95
C GLY A 1 14.22 -14.23 15.41
N TYR A 2 14.55 -14.43 14.14
CA TYR A 2 14.69 -15.74 13.54
C TYR A 2 16.02 -16.35 14.03
N THR A 3 15.96 -17.44 14.77
CA THR A 3 17.14 -18.27 15.04
C THR A 3 17.15 -19.42 14.03
N PRO A 4 18.20 -19.57 13.22
CA PRO A 4 18.37 -20.76 12.38
C PRO A 4 18.32 -22.03 13.23
N LYS A 5 17.82 -23.12 12.66
CA LYS A 5 17.70 -24.42 13.35
C LYS A 5 19.05 -25.00 13.85
N ASP A 6 20.16 -24.49 13.36
CA ASP A 6 21.51 -24.91 13.69
C ASP A 6 22.23 -24.00 14.71
N GLY A 7 21.53 -22.99 15.24
CA GLY A 7 22.11 -22.08 16.23
C GLY A 7 23.19 -21.13 15.69
N SER A 8 23.44 -21.12 14.38
CA SER A 8 24.32 -20.14 13.76
C SER A 8 23.65 -18.79 13.67
N CYS A 9 24.33 -17.72 14.06
CA CYS A 9 23.89 -16.37 13.70
C CYS A 9 23.83 -16.29 12.16
N PRO A 10 22.79 -15.62 11.58
CA PRO A 10 22.77 -15.40 10.15
C PRO A 10 24.08 -14.68 9.79
N SER A 11 24.89 -15.28 8.92
CA SER A 11 26.02 -14.60 8.31
C SER A 11 25.49 -13.34 7.64
N GLU A 12 26.22 -12.24 7.73
CA GLU A 12 25.85 -11.01 7.01
C GLU A 12 25.77 -11.34 5.51
N ASN A 13 24.56 -11.44 5.00
CA ASN A 13 24.34 -11.66 3.58
C ASN A 13 24.31 -10.31 2.88
N THR A 14 25.26 -10.08 1.99
CA THR A 14 25.20 -8.94 1.08
C THR A 14 24.25 -9.28 -0.05
N LEU A 15 23.15 -8.52 -0.18
CA LEU A 15 22.20 -8.64 -1.27
C LEU A 15 22.46 -7.52 -2.28
N ILE A 16 22.59 -7.88 -3.55
CA ILE A 16 22.57 -6.92 -4.66
C ILE A 16 21.30 -7.16 -5.46
N SER A 17 20.62 -6.08 -5.81
CA SER A 17 19.42 -6.17 -6.64
C SER A 17 19.53 -5.33 -7.89
N VAL A 18 18.86 -5.79 -8.95
CA VAL A 18 18.59 -5.03 -10.17
C VAL A 18 17.11 -4.69 -10.20
N VAL A 19 16.80 -3.39 -10.27
CA VAL A 19 15.42 -2.89 -10.26
C VAL A 19 15.03 -2.42 -11.64
N ALA A 20 13.90 -2.92 -12.13
CA ALA A 20 13.25 -2.45 -13.35
C ALA A 20 11.80 -2.09 -13.02
N GLY A 21 11.29 -0.99 -13.58
CA GLY A 21 9.92 -0.60 -13.31
C GLY A 21 9.42 0.49 -14.25
N GLY A 22 8.12 0.74 -14.18
CA GLY A 22 7.47 1.77 -14.98
C GLY A 22 6.32 2.44 -14.24
N VAL A 23 6.09 3.69 -14.61
CA VAL A 23 4.98 4.50 -14.08
C VAL A 23 4.22 5.09 -15.26
N TYR A 24 2.93 4.79 -15.33
CA TYR A 24 2.01 5.45 -16.25
C TYR A 24 1.10 6.37 -15.45
N ASN A 25 1.34 7.68 -15.55
CA ASN A 25 0.69 8.68 -14.72
C ASN A 25 -0.14 9.64 -15.59
N LYS A 26 -1.44 9.71 -15.28
CA LYS A 26 -2.42 10.65 -15.85
C LYS A 26 -3.19 11.40 -14.74
N LEU A 27 -2.55 11.68 -13.63
CA LEU A 27 -3.15 12.47 -12.55
C LEU A 27 -3.14 13.95 -12.91
N ASN A 28 -4.20 14.66 -12.53
CA ASN A 28 -4.27 16.12 -12.67
C ASN A 28 -3.31 16.85 -11.69
N ASN A 29 -3.01 16.24 -10.56
CA ASN A 29 -2.05 16.76 -9.57
C ASN A 29 -1.38 15.57 -8.87
N ASN A 30 -0.05 15.61 -8.73
CA ASN A 30 0.71 14.50 -8.12
C ASN A 30 0.70 14.51 -6.59
N VAL A 31 0.45 15.67 -5.96
CA VAL A 31 0.44 15.83 -4.50
C VAL A 31 -0.95 15.57 -3.93
N ASN A 32 -1.97 16.19 -4.53
CA ASN A 32 -3.36 16.04 -4.12
C ASN A 32 -4.24 15.75 -5.34
N PRO A 33 -4.24 14.51 -5.84
CA PRO A 33 -5.01 14.16 -7.02
C PRO A 33 -6.51 14.20 -6.74
N SER A 34 -7.26 14.87 -7.61
CA SER A 34 -8.73 14.87 -7.61
C SER A 34 -9.30 14.14 -8.82
N SER A 35 -8.52 13.94 -9.88
CA SER A 35 -8.93 13.20 -11.08
C SER A 35 -7.76 12.49 -11.74
N GLY A 36 -8.07 11.45 -12.51
CA GLY A 36 -7.11 10.71 -13.28
C GLY A 36 -6.72 9.38 -12.67
N SER A 37 -5.65 8.79 -13.17
CA SER A 37 -5.17 7.48 -12.72
C SER A 37 -3.66 7.38 -12.78
N VAL A 38 -3.11 6.50 -11.97
CA VAL A 38 -1.70 6.13 -12.01
C VAL A 38 -1.56 4.63 -11.85
N LEU A 39 -0.76 4.04 -12.73
CA LEU A 39 -0.32 2.65 -12.67
C LEU A 39 1.18 2.64 -12.41
N ARG A 40 1.62 1.85 -11.45
CA ARG A 40 3.04 1.59 -11.17
C ARG A 40 3.26 0.10 -11.15
N PHE A 41 4.36 -0.32 -11.74
CA PHE A 41 4.83 -1.70 -11.62
C PHE A 41 6.33 -1.69 -11.41
N GLY A 42 6.84 -2.70 -10.74
CA GLY A 42 8.26 -2.88 -10.49
C GLY A 42 8.61 -4.34 -10.31
N SER A 43 9.78 -4.68 -10.80
CA SER A 43 10.43 -5.97 -10.63
C SER A 43 11.82 -5.71 -10.05
N GLU A 44 12.13 -6.38 -8.97
CA GLU A 44 13.42 -6.31 -8.30
C GLU A 44 14.02 -7.70 -8.22
N GLN A 45 15.05 -7.93 -9.03
CA GLN A 45 15.77 -9.19 -9.07
C GLN A 45 16.95 -9.15 -8.12
N PHE A 46 16.91 -9.99 -7.09
CA PHE A 46 18.03 -10.18 -6.16
C PHE A 46 18.97 -11.24 -6.71
N LEU A 47 20.25 -10.89 -6.72
CA LEU A 47 21.33 -11.74 -7.24
C LEU A 47 22.12 -12.34 -6.08
N PRO A 48 22.51 -13.63 -6.17
CA PRO A 48 23.30 -14.27 -5.13
C PRO A 48 24.73 -13.72 -5.11
N ILE A 49 25.21 -13.31 -3.95
CA ILE A 49 26.61 -12.97 -3.71
C ILE A 49 27.08 -13.75 -2.49
N GLY A 50 28.02 -14.65 -2.71
CA GLY A 50 28.54 -15.57 -1.71
C GLY A 50 27.88 -16.95 -1.76
N GLU A 51 28.45 -17.88 -0.98
CA GLU A 51 27.91 -19.23 -0.85
C GLU A 51 26.57 -19.20 -0.10
N ASN A 52 25.55 -19.86 -0.65
CA ASN A 52 24.19 -19.93 -0.08
C ASN A 52 23.39 -18.61 -0.05
N ALA A 53 23.75 -17.59 -0.85
CA ALA A 53 22.95 -16.39 -0.96
C ALA A 53 21.64 -16.67 -1.73
N PRO A 54 20.48 -16.20 -1.21
CA PRO A 54 19.18 -16.47 -1.82
C PRO A 54 19.00 -15.72 -3.14
N THR A 55 18.36 -16.37 -4.11
CA THR A 55 17.98 -15.77 -5.39
C THR A 55 16.46 -15.66 -5.47
N PHE A 56 15.94 -14.45 -5.60
CA PHE A 56 14.51 -14.23 -5.71
C PHE A 56 14.20 -12.97 -6.52
N ASN A 57 12.99 -12.92 -7.04
CA ASN A 57 12.46 -11.75 -7.73
C ASN A 57 11.24 -11.23 -6.98
N ARG A 58 11.23 -9.94 -6.68
CA ARG A 58 10.11 -9.25 -6.05
C ARG A 58 9.34 -8.45 -7.07
N LEU A 59 8.11 -8.83 -7.32
CA LEU A 59 7.18 -8.14 -8.20
C LEU A 59 6.21 -7.31 -7.38
N ARG A 60 5.96 -6.08 -7.80
CA ARG A 60 4.96 -5.19 -7.21
C ARG A 60 4.19 -4.46 -8.29
N ALA A 61 2.90 -4.32 -8.09
CA ALA A 61 2.04 -3.49 -8.92
C ALA A 61 1.08 -2.67 -8.05
N SER A 62 0.79 -1.46 -8.48
CA SER A 62 -0.23 -0.63 -7.85
C SER A 62 -0.97 0.18 -8.90
N TYR A 63 -2.28 0.27 -8.73
CA TYR A 63 -3.17 1.09 -9.54
C TYR A 63 -3.98 2.00 -8.63
N SER A 64 -4.01 3.29 -8.95
CA SER A 64 -4.87 4.24 -8.26
C SER A 64 -5.70 5.03 -9.27
N ARG A 65 -6.98 5.24 -8.93
CA ARG A 65 -7.93 6.03 -9.73
C ARG A 65 -8.62 7.05 -8.85
N PHE A 66 -8.70 8.28 -9.33
CA PHE A 66 -9.38 9.39 -8.66
C PHE A 66 -10.51 9.91 -9.54
N ILE A 67 -11.68 10.07 -8.96
CA ILE A 67 -12.92 10.49 -9.64
C ILE A 67 -13.47 11.70 -8.90
N PRO A 68 -13.55 12.88 -9.55
CA PRO A 68 -14.20 14.03 -8.97
C PRO A 68 -15.70 13.79 -8.92
N VAL A 69 -16.32 14.08 -7.79
CA VAL A 69 -17.76 13.92 -7.56
C VAL A 69 -18.32 15.15 -6.86
N ARG A 70 -19.63 15.38 -6.98
CA ARG A 70 -20.39 16.41 -6.26
C ARG A 70 -21.59 15.74 -5.59
N LEU A 71 -21.37 15.11 -4.44
CA LEU A 71 -22.43 14.41 -3.73
C LEU A 71 -23.14 15.31 -2.71
N ILE A 72 -22.40 16.17 -2.01
CA ILE A 72 -22.90 16.99 -0.92
C ILE A 72 -22.33 18.40 -1.04
N ASN A 73 -23.18 19.44 -0.88
CA ASN A 73 -22.75 20.83 -0.88
C ASN A 73 -22.58 21.32 0.56
N PHE A 74 -21.38 21.27 1.10
CA PHE A 74 -21.07 21.64 2.48
C PHE A 74 -20.93 23.16 2.69
N THR A 75 -20.51 23.91 1.67
CA THR A 75 -20.27 25.36 1.79
C THR A 75 -21.21 26.14 0.91
N LYS A 76 -21.63 27.34 1.38
CA LYS A 76 -22.46 28.25 0.61
C LYS A 76 -21.79 28.70 -0.71
N GLU A 77 -20.47 28.78 -0.71
CA GLU A 77 -19.64 29.17 -1.85
C GLU A 77 -19.67 28.12 -2.97
N CYS A 78 -19.88 26.85 -2.63
CA CYS A 78 -20.01 25.76 -3.61
C CYS A 78 -21.45 25.60 -4.16
N LYS A 79 -22.42 26.38 -3.67
CA LYS A 79 -23.80 26.40 -4.17
C LYS A 79 -23.99 27.30 -5.37
N SER A 80 -23.14 28.31 -5.56
CA SER A 80 -23.22 29.21 -6.71
C SER A 80 -22.47 28.63 -7.90
N ASP A 81 -23.18 28.39 -9.00
CA ASP A 81 -22.66 27.83 -10.25
C ASP A 81 -21.56 28.66 -10.96
N VAL A 82 -21.14 29.75 -10.37
CA VAL A 82 -20.29 30.78 -11.02
C VAL A 82 -18.80 30.59 -10.70
N SER A 83 -18.44 29.74 -9.75
CA SER A 83 -17.03 29.58 -9.39
C SER A 83 -16.50 28.22 -9.87
N ALA A 84 -15.81 28.25 -10.99
CA ALA A 84 -14.98 27.13 -11.51
C ALA A 84 -13.77 26.85 -10.60
N ASN A 85 -13.88 27.11 -9.30
CA ASN A 85 -12.82 26.82 -8.34
C ASN A 85 -12.78 25.31 -8.07
N ASN A 86 -11.66 24.70 -8.42
CA ASN A 86 -11.34 23.28 -8.17
C ASN A 86 -11.46 22.88 -6.68
N ASP A 87 -11.64 23.81 -5.78
CA ASP A 87 -11.73 23.60 -4.32
C ASP A 87 -13.08 23.02 -3.84
N CYS A 88 -14.10 23.00 -4.68
CA CYS A 88 -15.43 22.47 -4.35
C CYS A 88 -15.64 21.00 -4.73
N PHE A 89 -14.71 20.39 -5.45
CA PHE A 89 -14.83 19.00 -5.85
C PHE A 89 -14.47 18.05 -4.70
N GLN A 90 -15.39 17.16 -4.43
CA GLN A 90 -15.15 15.98 -3.63
C GLN A 90 -14.46 14.93 -4.51
N THR A 91 -13.71 14.02 -3.91
CA THR A 91 -12.96 13.02 -4.68
C THR A 91 -13.19 11.64 -4.10
N ILE A 92 -13.54 10.70 -4.95
CA ILE A 92 -13.49 9.28 -4.61
C ILE A 92 -12.19 8.73 -5.19
N GLY A 93 -11.32 8.22 -4.33
CA GLY A 93 -10.09 7.54 -4.68
C GLY A 93 -10.23 6.03 -4.49
N PHE A 94 -9.79 5.26 -5.47
CA PHE A 94 -9.62 3.82 -5.36
C PHE A 94 -8.16 3.48 -5.54
N GLN A 95 -7.66 2.58 -4.72
CA GLN A 95 -6.29 2.06 -4.83
C GLN A 95 -6.31 0.55 -4.74
N PHE A 96 -5.56 -0.10 -5.63
CA PHE A 96 -5.25 -1.51 -5.58
C PHE A 96 -3.74 -1.67 -5.55
N LYS A 97 -3.24 -2.52 -4.67
CA LYS A 97 -1.82 -2.89 -4.59
C LYS A 97 -1.71 -4.40 -4.52
N THR A 98 -0.72 -4.94 -5.17
CA THR A 98 -0.39 -6.36 -5.10
C THR A 98 1.11 -6.57 -5.26
N GLY A 99 1.58 -7.67 -4.75
CA GLY A 99 2.95 -8.09 -4.94
C GLY A 99 3.12 -9.58 -4.68
N THR A 100 4.18 -10.14 -5.28
CA THR A 100 4.58 -11.52 -5.06
C THR A 100 6.09 -11.64 -5.15
N ILE A 101 6.63 -12.62 -4.46
CA ILE A 101 8.05 -12.95 -4.49
C ILE A 101 8.20 -14.34 -5.11
N LEU A 102 9.02 -14.43 -6.14
CA LEU A 102 9.33 -15.66 -6.86
C LEU A 102 10.74 -16.11 -6.49
N GLY A 103 10.93 -17.38 -6.17
CA GLY A 103 12.23 -17.96 -5.80
C GLY A 103 12.39 -18.17 -4.29
N GLU A 104 13.64 -18.18 -3.83
CA GLU A 104 14.02 -18.48 -2.46
C GLU A 104 13.90 -17.23 -1.58
N LEU A 105 12.80 -17.12 -0.86
CA LEU A 105 12.49 -15.97 -0.03
C LEU A 105 13.20 -16.03 1.33
N PRO A 106 14.09 -15.08 1.67
CA PRO A 106 14.53 -14.90 3.04
C PRO A 106 13.37 -14.34 3.89
N PRO A 107 13.17 -14.80 5.13
CA PRO A 107 12.05 -14.36 5.97
C PRO A 107 11.96 -12.84 6.18
N TYR A 108 13.10 -12.16 6.25
CA TYR A 108 13.19 -10.70 6.46
C TYR A 108 12.85 -9.86 5.22
N GLU A 109 12.74 -10.49 4.03
CA GLU A 109 12.35 -9.84 2.78
C GLU A 109 10.88 -10.04 2.41
N SER A 110 10.10 -10.74 3.26
CA SER A 110 8.68 -10.97 3.06
C SER A 110 7.86 -9.68 3.08
N PHE A 111 6.72 -9.70 2.41
CA PHE A 111 5.77 -8.61 2.49
C PHE A 111 5.10 -8.54 3.85
N CYS A 112 4.86 -7.33 4.28
CA CYS A 112 4.32 -6.99 5.57
C CYS A 112 3.07 -6.16 5.38
N MET A 113 1.92 -6.65 5.84
CA MET A 113 0.64 -5.94 5.75
C MET A 113 0.19 -5.40 7.10
N GLY A 114 -0.45 -4.23 7.04
CA GLY A 114 -0.88 -3.42 8.18
C GLY A 114 -0.11 -2.11 8.26
N GLY A 115 -0.67 -1.15 8.96
CA GLY A 115 -0.11 0.20 9.12
C GLY A 115 -0.72 1.23 8.18
N SER A 116 -0.32 2.47 8.37
CA SER A 116 -0.90 3.65 7.70
C SER A 116 -0.77 3.66 6.17
N SER A 117 0.20 2.95 5.63
CA SER A 117 0.45 2.85 4.17
C SER A 117 -0.10 1.58 3.52
N SER A 118 -0.69 0.69 4.31
CA SER A 118 -1.27 -0.58 3.91
C SER A 118 -2.76 -0.61 4.32
N VAL A 119 -3.18 -1.51 5.18
CA VAL A 119 -4.52 -1.56 5.75
C VAL A 119 -4.52 -0.73 7.03
N ARG A 120 -5.08 0.48 6.97
CA ARG A 120 -5.14 1.41 8.11
C ARG A 120 -5.96 0.81 9.26
N GLY A 121 -5.63 1.16 10.50
CA GLY A 121 -6.29 0.60 11.70
C GLY A 121 -5.62 -0.67 12.25
N TRP A 122 -4.77 -1.31 11.46
CA TRP A 122 -3.90 -2.38 11.90
C TRP A 122 -2.50 -1.82 12.19
N GLY A 123 -1.80 -2.36 13.18
CA GLY A 123 -0.41 -2.02 13.43
C GLY A 123 0.51 -2.48 12.28
N SER A 124 1.74 -1.94 12.24
CA SER A 124 2.71 -2.34 11.22
C SER A 124 2.99 -3.85 11.29
N CYS A 125 2.87 -4.55 10.14
CA CYS A 125 2.99 -6.00 10.03
C CYS A 125 2.00 -6.82 10.90
N GLU A 126 1.02 -6.20 11.49
CA GLU A 126 0.08 -6.89 12.39
C GLU A 126 -0.85 -7.84 11.62
N LEU A 127 -1.26 -7.46 10.44
CA LEU A 127 -2.22 -8.23 9.65
C LEU A 127 -1.60 -9.48 9.03
N SER A 128 -0.43 -9.35 8.39
CA SER A 128 0.25 -10.49 7.76
C SER A 128 1.75 -10.24 7.54
N VAL A 129 2.47 -11.35 7.45
CA VAL A 129 3.84 -11.46 6.91
C VAL A 129 3.82 -12.59 5.89
N SER A 130 4.00 -12.28 4.60
CA SER A 130 3.64 -13.18 3.52
C SER A 130 4.54 -13.09 2.29
N LYS A 131 4.46 -14.09 1.42
CA LYS A 131 5.15 -14.15 0.13
C LYS A 131 4.42 -13.36 -0.95
N SER A 132 3.09 -13.27 -0.84
CA SER A 132 2.23 -12.53 -1.78
C SER A 132 1.16 -11.76 -1.00
N PHE A 133 0.68 -10.67 -1.58
CA PHE A 133 -0.40 -9.90 -0.99
C PHE A 133 -1.27 -9.22 -2.04
N ALA A 134 -2.48 -8.89 -1.65
CA ALA A 134 -3.37 -7.98 -2.36
C ALA A 134 -4.05 -7.05 -1.38
N GLU A 135 -4.07 -5.75 -1.68
CA GLU A 135 -4.70 -4.70 -0.89
C GLU A 135 -5.62 -3.87 -1.76
N VAL A 136 -6.75 -3.48 -1.23
CA VAL A 136 -7.68 -2.54 -1.85
C VAL A 136 -8.04 -1.46 -0.85
N SER A 137 -8.10 -0.22 -1.33
CA SER A 137 -8.51 0.93 -0.55
C SER A 137 -9.50 1.77 -1.35
N ALA A 138 -10.55 2.21 -0.70
CA ALA A 138 -11.48 3.22 -1.20
C ALA A 138 -11.49 4.40 -0.23
N GLU A 139 -11.39 5.62 -0.74
CA GLU A 139 -11.37 6.83 0.07
C GLU A 139 -12.24 7.91 -0.53
N TYR A 140 -13.15 8.45 0.25
CA TYR A 140 -13.95 9.62 -0.09
C TYR A 140 -13.42 10.84 0.63
N ARG A 141 -12.95 11.84 -0.12
CA ARG A 141 -12.42 13.10 0.39
C ARG A 141 -13.37 14.24 0.09
N VAL A 142 -13.62 15.07 1.09
CA VAL A 142 -14.53 16.22 1.01
C VAL A 142 -13.86 17.47 1.58
N PRO A 143 -13.89 18.61 0.86
CA PRO A 143 -13.50 19.89 1.41
C PRO A 143 -14.54 20.33 2.43
N LEU A 144 -14.14 20.50 3.70
CA LEU A 144 -15.03 20.98 4.76
C LEU A 144 -14.95 22.50 4.91
N TRP A 145 -13.76 23.06 4.79
CA TRP A 145 -13.49 24.49 4.85
C TRP A 145 -12.20 24.78 4.09
N ARG A 146 -11.93 26.04 3.76
CA ARG A 146 -10.79 26.50 2.93
C ARG A 146 -9.52 25.64 2.99
N MET A 147 -9.05 25.35 4.22
CA MET A 147 -7.82 24.56 4.44
C MET A 147 -8.10 23.20 5.07
N ILE A 148 -9.36 22.90 5.42
CA ILE A 148 -9.73 21.67 6.13
C ILE A 148 -10.47 20.74 5.19
N SER A 149 -10.01 19.50 5.11
CA SER A 149 -10.66 18.41 4.38
C SER A 149 -11.00 17.27 5.33
N GLY A 150 -12.15 16.65 5.12
CA GLY A 150 -12.51 15.38 5.74
C GLY A 150 -12.26 14.23 4.79
N SER A 151 -12.00 13.06 5.34
CA SER A 151 -11.93 11.81 4.57
C SER A 151 -12.63 10.68 5.31
N LEU A 152 -13.27 9.81 4.54
CA LEU A 152 -13.76 8.50 4.99
C LEU A 152 -13.08 7.45 4.14
N PHE A 153 -12.66 6.35 4.75
CA PHE A 153 -11.97 5.30 4.03
C PHE A 153 -12.43 3.91 4.43
N ALA A 154 -12.24 2.98 3.50
CA ALA A 154 -12.40 1.56 3.69
C ALA A 154 -11.18 0.86 3.06
N ASP A 155 -10.46 0.09 3.85
CA ASP A 155 -9.30 -0.67 3.41
C ASP A 155 -9.52 -2.16 3.67
N ALA A 156 -9.03 -3.00 2.76
CA ALA A 156 -8.99 -4.44 2.94
C ALA A 156 -7.69 -5.01 2.36
N GLY A 157 -7.20 -6.08 2.96
CA GLY A 157 -6.00 -6.76 2.51
C GLY A 157 -6.05 -8.25 2.79
N SER A 158 -5.33 -9.01 1.95
CA SER A 158 -5.16 -10.45 2.10
C SER A 158 -3.77 -10.87 1.65
N ASP A 159 -3.19 -11.82 2.35
CA ASP A 159 -1.94 -12.49 2.02
C ASP A 159 -2.10 -13.61 0.98
N LEU A 160 -3.32 -13.80 0.46
CA LEU A 160 -3.67 -14.84 -0.49
C LEU A 160 -3.30 -16.27 0.00
N GLY A 161 -3.25 -16.48 1.33
CA GLY A 161 -2.87 -17.74 1.95
C GLY A 161 -1.36 -18.03 1.95
N SER A 162 -0.52 -17.09 1.51
CA SER A 162 0.91 -17.29 1.29
C SER A 162 1.82 -17.06 2.51
N GLN A 163 1.27 -16.80 3.68
CA GLN A 163 2.07 -16.71 4.91
C GLN A 163 2.78 -18.02 5.28
N ASN A 164 2.21 -19.16 4.89
CA ASN A 164 2.83 -20.49 5.11
C ASN A 164 4.01 -20.76 4.17
N ASP A 165 4.14 -20.01 3.08
CA ASP A 165 5.20 -20.13 2.08
C ASP A 165 6.46 -19.35 2.49
N VAL A 166 6.38 -18.55 3.55
CA VAL A 166 7.56 -17.87 4.11
C VAL A 166 8.32 -18.84 4.99
N PRO A 167 9.65 -19.03 4.75
CA PRO A 167 10.48 -19.90 5.58
C PRO A 167 10.41 -19.54 7.06
N GLY A 168 10.28 -20.54 7.93
CA GLY A 168 10.08 -20.33 9.38
C GLY A 168 8.65 -19.93 9.77
N LYS A 169 7.74 -19.73 8.80
CA LYS A 169 6.32 -19.43 8.98
C LYS A 169 6.06 -18.33 10.03
N PRO A 170 6.68 -17.14 9.89
CA PRO A 170 6.55 -16.08 10.88
C PRO A 170 5.09 -15.60 11.06
N GLY A 171 4.28 -15.67 10.03
CA GLY A 171 2.86 -15.35 10.11
C GLY A 171 2.12 -16.25 11.09
N LYS A 172 2.35 -17.56 11.03
CA LYS A 172 1.75 -18.54 11.94
C LYS A 172 2.32 -18.45 13.36
N LEU A 173 3.63 -18.27 13.50
CA LEU A 173 4.29 -18.15 14.81
C LEU A 173 3.86 -16.91 15.58
N LEU A 174 3.43 -15.86 14.90
CA LEU A 174 3.00 -14.59 15.45
C LEU A 174 1.47 -14.41 15.41
N ASP A 175 0.71 -15.50 15.19
CA ASP A 175 -0.76 -15.53 15.10
C ASP A 175 -1.34 -14.44 14.19
N LYS A 176 -0.71 -14.23 13.01
CA LYS A 176 -1.20 -13.26 12.04
C LYS A 176 -2.49 -13.75 11.37
N VAL A 177 -3.44 -12.85 11.22
CA VAL A 177 -4.78 -13.16 10.68
C VAL A 177 -4.73 -13.49 9.20
N GLY A 178 -3.79 -12.89 8.45
CA GLY A 178 -3.58 -13.10 7.03
C GLY A 178 -4.48 -12.25 6.13
N SER A 179 -5.68 -11.91 6.58
CA SER A 179 -6.61 -11.04 5.86
C SER A 179 -7.44 -10.21 6.83
N GLY A 180 -7.83 -9.02 6.40
CA GLY A 180 -8.63 -8.14 7.24
C GLY A 180 -9.12 -6.91 6.50
N PHE A 181 -10.01 -6.19 7.15
CA PHE A 181 -10.52 -4.93 6.66
C PHE A 181 -10.57 -3.89 7.77
N SER A 182 -10.69 -2.63 7.38
CA SER A 182 -10.90 -1.52 8.30
C SER A 182 -11.74 -0.43 7.67
N LEU A 183 -12.42 0.31 8.51
CA LEU A 183 -13.17 1.51 8.16
C LEU A 183 -12.71 2.65 9.07
N GLY A 184 -12.60 3.84 8.53
CA GLY A 184 -12.19 4.98 9.33
C GLY A 184 -12.44 6.31 8.66
N GLY A 185 -12.11 7.36 9.41
CA GLY A 185 -12.21 8.73 8.94
C GLY A 185 -11.05 9.57 9.46
N GLY A 186 -10.79 10.67 8.77
CA GLY A 186 -9.72 11.59 9.13
C GLY A 186 -10.04 13.03 8.77
N ILE A 187 -9.32 13.95 9.38
CA ILE A 187 -9.32 15.37 9.06
C ILE A 187 -7.91 15.72 8.59
N GLY A 188 -7.84 16.36 7.43
CA GLY A 188 -6.60 16.86 6.86
C GLY A 188 -6.60 18.38 6.78
N VAL A 189 -5.41 18.98 6.95
CA VAL A 189 -5.19 20.39 6.74
C VAL A 189 -4.32 20.57 5.49
N LYS A 190 -4.81 21.35 4.53
CA LYS A 190 -3.99 21.74 3.37
C LYS A 190 -2.99 22.80 3.84
N THR A 191 -1.73 22.50 3.77
CA THR A 191 -0.67 23.52 3.89
C THR A 191 -0.47 24.22 2.56
N PRO A 192 -0.21 25.53 2.56
CA PRO A 192 0.04 26.31 1.35
C PRO A 192 1.25 25.83 0.56
#